data_740ab8f7a94c02d782a4dad7737e0de5
#
_entry.id   740ab8f7a94c02d782a4dad7737e0de5
#
_cell.length_a   1.000
_cell.length_b   1.000
_cell.length_c   1.000
_cell.angle_alpha   90.00
_cell.angle_beta   90.00
_cell.angle_gamma   90.00
#
_symmetry.space_group_name_H-M   'P 1'
#
loop_
_entity.id
_entity.type
_entity.pdbx_description
1 polymer ?
#
loop_
_entity_poly.entity_id
_entity_poly.type
_entity_poly.pdbx_seq_one_letter_code
_entity_poly.pdbx_strand_id
1 'polypeptide(L)'
;FQTFHSQGWHFLTGYEWEVVTDDAGNTTAKFGIGAMLVGTVLISIVALFVGVPLSILTALFLTFYAPARFKKLLVAVVDLMAAFPSILYGLWGYFVLMPMAMYWAKLLHKYLGWIPFFDVKEPFFERSPFVAGLVLAIMIIPIVTSVAREIFSQTPLDRIQAAYALGATRWSMIKTVA
;
A
#
# COMPACT_ATOMS: atom_id res chain seq x y z
N PHE A 1 -13.53 17.03 -22.24
CA PHE A 1 -12.93 18.33 -22.64
C PHE A 1 -13.80 19.53 -22.27
N GLN A 2 -15.13 19.42 -22.34
CA GLN A 2 -16.06 20.53 -22.02
C GLN A 2 -15.98 20.94 -20.53
N THR A 3 -15.84 20.00 -19.61
CA THR A 3 -15.77 20.23 -18.16
C THR A 3 -14.52 21.03 -17.76
N PHE A 4 -13.40 20.77 -18.42
CA PHE A 4 -12.15 21.49 -18.17
C PHE A 4 -12.20 22.93 -18.68
N HIS A 5 -12.91 23.18 -19.78
CA HIS A 5 -13.13 24.51 -20.34
C HIS A 5 -14.07 25.38 -19.48
N SER A 6 -15.05 24.75 -18.84
CA SER A 6 -16.04 25.46 -18.02
C SER A 6 -15.55 25.75 -16.60
N GLN A 7 -14.70 24.91 -16.03
CA GLN A 7 -14.28 24.98 -14.62
C GLN A 7 -12.77 25.29 -14.43
N GLY A 8 -11.95 25.16 -15.47
CA GLY A 8 -10.52 25.47 -15.43
C GLY A 8 -9.78 24.77 -14.29
N TRP A 9 -9.00 25.52 -13.51
CA TRP A 9 -8.24 25.02 -12.37
C TRP A 9 -9.11 24.53 -11.20
N HIS A 10 -10.37 25.01 -11.09
CA HIS A 10 -11.30 24.53 -10.06
C HIS A 10 -11.65 23.04 -10.20
N PHE A 11 -11.54 22.48 -11.39
CA PHE A 11 -11.69 21.04 -11.59
C PHE A 11 -10.64 20.22 -10.82
N LEU A 12 -9.41 20.69 -10.73
CA LEU A 12 -8.32 20.01 -10.01
C LEU A 12 -8.35 20.25 -8.50
N THR A 13 -8.80 21.42 -8.07
CA THR A 13 -8.76 21.84 -6.66
C THR A 13 -10.10 21.73 -5.95
N GLY A 14 -11.20 21.61 -6.69
CA GLY A 14 -12.53 21.46 -6.12
C GLY A 14 -12.74 20.12 -5.41
N TYR A 15 -13.56 20.14 -4.35
CA TYR A 15 -13.89 18.96 -3.54
C TYR A 15 -15.34 18.51 -3.74
N GLU A 16 -16.12 19.27 -4.51
CA GLU A 16 -17.54 19.06 -4.74
C GLU A 16 -17.73 18.24 -6.04
N TRP A 17 -18.59 17.25 -5.98
CA TRP A 17 -19.04 16.48 -7.14
C TRP A 17 -20.55 16.45 -7.10
N GLU A 18 -21.16 17.54 -7.54
CA GLU A 18 -22.61 17.71 -7.50
C GLU A 18 -23.15 18.29 -8.81
N VAL A 19 -24.33 17.80 -9.16
CA VAL A 19 -25.17 18.40 -10.20
C VAL A 19 -26.38 18.97 -9.48
N VAL A 20 -26.41 20.29 -9.33
CA VAL A 20 -27.53 21.01 -8.69
C VAL A 20 -28.43 21.57 -9.77
N THR A 21 -29.70 21.16 -9.75
CA THR A 21 -30.73 21.77 -10.58
C THR A 21 -31.51 22.76 -9.71
N ASP A 22 -31.47 24.03 -10.08
CA ASP A 22 -32.21 25.09 -9.41
C ASP A 22 -33.70 24.96 -9.68
N ASP A 23 -34.57 25.51 -8.80
CA ASP A 23 -36.03 25.50 -8.95
C ASP A 23 -36.50 26.14 -10.28
N ALA A 24 -35.64 26.93 -10.92
CA ALA A 24 -35.84 27.52 -12.25
C ALA A 24 -35.47 26.58 -13.42
N GLY A 25 -35.05 25.34 -13.14
CA GLY A 25 -34.67 24.37 -14.17
C GLY A 25 -33.25 24.53 -14.73
N ASN A 26 -32.43 25.45 -14.17
CA ASN A 26 -31.04 25.60 -14.59
C ASN A 26 -30.17 24.57 -13.89
N THR A 27 -29.47 23.74 -14.66
CA THR A 27 -28.57 22.71 -14.13
C THR A 27 -27.15 23.27 -14.06
N THR A 28 -26.63 23.46 -12.85
CA THR A 28 -25.22 23.80 -12.61
C THR A 28 -24.49 22.56 -12.13
N ALA A 29 -23.45 22.16 -12.87
CA ALA A 29 -22.63 21.02 -12.53
C ALA A 29 -21.28 21.51 -11.99
N LYS A 30 -20.96 21.14 -10.76
CA LYS A 30 -19.65 21.38 -10.14
C LYS A 30 -18.91 20.05 -10.03
N PHE A 31 -17.81 19.92 -10.73
CA PHE A 31 -16.97 18.72 -10.71
C PHE A 31 -15.58 19.08 -10.19
N GLY A 32 -15.20 18.51 -9.06
CA GLY A 32 -13.87 18.66 -8.49
C GLY A 32 -13.25 17.30 -8.14
N ILE A 33 -12.05 17.04 -8.62
CA ILE A 33 -11.31 15.79 -8.35
C ILE A 33 -10.32 15.92 -7.19
N GLY A 34 -10.23 17.09 -6.56
CA GLY A 34 -9.27 17.35 -5.47
C GLY A 34 -9.34 16.34 -4.33
N ALA A 35 -10.54 16.00 -3.87
CA ALA A 35 -10.72 14.98 -2.82
C ALA A 35 -10.22 13.59 -3.25
N MET A 36 -10.44 13.21 -4.51
CA MET A 36 -9.98 11.93 -5.06
C MET A 36 -8.46 11.89 -5.16
N LEU A 37 -7.82 13.01 -5.58
CA LEU A 37 -6.36 13.11 -5.67
C LEU A 37 -5.72 13.01 -4.28
N VAL A 38 -6.23 13.75 -3.30
CA VAL A 38 -5.74 13.67 -1.91
C VAL A 38 -5.93 12.27 -1.34
N GLY A 39 -7.10 11.67 -1.53
CA GLY A 39 -7.37 10.29 -1.12
C GLY A 39 -6.38 9.30 -1.73
N THR A 40 -6.12 9.40 -3.04
CA THR A 40 -5.15 8.54 -3.75
C THR A 40 -3.74 8.69 -3.18
N VAL A 41 -3.29 9.91 -2.93
CA VAL A 41 -1.97 10.18 -2.35
C VAL A 41 -1.86 9.58 -0.94
N LEU A 42 -2.85 9.78 -0.09
CA LEU A 42 -2.87 9.23 1.28
C LEU A 42 -2.85 7.69 1.27
N ILE A 43 -3.69 7.06 0.46
CA ILE A 43 -3.73 5.61 0.29
C ILE A 43 -2.37 5.09 -0.18
N SER A 44 -1.76 5.75 -1.17
CA SER A 44 -0.44 5.37 -1.71
C SER A 44 0.66 5.49 -0.67
N ILE A 45 0.68 6.56 0.13
CA ILE A 45 1.67 6.75 1.20
C ILE A 45 1.58 5.59 2.21
N VAL A 46 0.38 5.26 2.68
CA VAL A 46 0.18 4.15 3.63
C VAL A 46 0.62 2.83 3.00
N ALA A 47 0.22 2.57 1.77
CA ALA A 47 0.56 1.34 1.06
C ALA A 47 2.07 1.17 0.88
N LEU A 48 2.77 2.22 0.46
CA LEU A 48 4.22 2.19 0.27
C LEU A 48 4.97 2.09 1.60
N PHE A 49 4.53 2.85 2.61
CA PHE A 49 5.19 2.83 3.93
C PHE A 49 5.13 1.47 4.62
N VAL A 50 4.05 0.73 4.44
CA VAL A 50 3.87 -0.62 4.99
C VAL A 50 4.37 -1.68 4.01
N GLY A 51 3.97 -1.60 2.75
CA GLY A 51 4.19 -2.64 1.74
C GLY A 51 5.66 -2.79 1.34
N VAL A 52 6.37 -1.68 1.09
CA VAL A 52 7.75 -1.74 0.59
C VAL A 52 8.72 -2.33 1.62
N PRO A 53 8.75 -1.88 2.89
CA PRO A 53 9.64 -2.48 3.89
C PRO A 53 9.37 -3.97 4.11
N LEU A 54 8.10 -4.37 4.21
CA LEU A 54 7.74 -5.78 4.40
C LEU A 54 8.13 -6.62 3.19
N SER A 55 7.97 -6.10 1.98
CA SER A 55 8.36 -6.79 0.75
C SER A 55 9.86 -7.03 0.70
N ILE A 56 10.66 -5.98 0.99
CA ILE A 56 12.12 -6.09 0.99
C ILE A 56 12.59 -7.07 2.06
N LEU A 57 12.06 -7.00 3.28
CA LEU A 57 12.39 -7.92 4.35
C LEU A 57 12.03 -9.37 3.98
N THR A 58 10.88 -9.58 3.37
CA THR A 58 10.45 -10.91 2.90
C THR A 58 11.35 -11.41 1.79
N ALA A 59 11.73 -10.57 0.82
CA ALA A 59 12.64 -10.92 -0.26
C ALA A 59 14.04 -11.30 0.27
N LEU A 60 14.58 -10.52 1.21
CA LEU A 60 15.85 -10.81 1.88
C LEU A 60 15.79 -12.14 2.64
N PHE A 61 14.71 -12.35 3.38
CA PHE A 61 14.50 -13.62 4.09
C PHE A 61 14.49 -14.80 3.13
N LEU A 62 13.70 -14.74 2.06
CA LEU A 62 13.59 -15.80 1.07
C LEU A 62 14.90 -16.07 0.33
N THR A 63 15.70 -15.03 0.07
CA THR A 63 16.94 -15.17 -0.68
C THR A 63 18.06 -15.72 0.19
N PHE A 64 18.29 -15.16 1.38
CA PHE A 64 19.49 -15.38 2.19
C PHE A 64 19.27 -16.19 3.47
N TYR A 65 18.05 -16.23 4.02
CA TYR A 65 17.76 -16.85 5.32
C TYR A 65 16.88 -18.08 5.27
N ALA A 66 16.04 -18.22 4.23
CA ALA A 66 15.09 -19.31 4.15
C ALA A 66 15.78 -20.68 4.10
N PRO A 67 15.38 -21.64 4.96
CA PRO A 67 15.91 -23.01 4.93
C PRO A 67 15.67 -23.66 3.57
N ALA A 68 16.67 -24.34 3.01
CA ALA A 68 16.60 -24.94 1.68
C ALA A 68 15.38 -25.86 1.50
N ARG A 69 14.95 -26.54 2.58
CA ARG A 69 13.80 -27.45 2.59
C ARG A 69 12.49 -26.74 2.29
N PHE A 70 12.30 -25.52 2.81
CA PHE A 70 11.04 -24.76 2.68
C PHE A 70 11.10 -23.64 1.66
N LYS A 71 12.30 -23.29 1.18
CA LYS A 71 12.51 -22.18 0.26
C LYS A 71 11.65 -22.27 -0.99
N LYS A 72 11.61 -23.44 -1.63
CA LYS A 72 10.80 -23.65 -2.84
C LYS A 72 9.31 -23.45 -2.59
N LEU A 73 8.80 -23.97 -1.47
CA LEU A 73 7.39 -23.82 -1.11
C LEU A 73 7.05 -22.35 -0.81
N LEU A 74 7.87 -21.65 -0.02
CA LEU A 74 7.64 -20.26 0.33
C LEU A 74 7.66 -19.35 -0.90
N VAL A 75 8.60 -19.57 -1.82
CA VAL A 75 8.68 -18.86 -3.09
C VAL A 75 7.43 -19.12 -3.93
N ALA A 76 7.01 -20.37 -4.08
CA ALA A 76 5.83 -20.74 -4.83
C ALA A 76 4.55 -20.08 -4.25
N VAL A 77 4.43 -19.98 -2.93
CA VAL A 77 3.31 -19.30 -2.28
C VAL A 77 3.30 -17.79 -2.62
N VAL A 78 4.45 -17.12 -2.52
CA VAL A 78 4.55 -15.69 -2.86
C VAL A 78 4.24 -15.45 -4.34
N ASP A 79 4.78 -16.26 -5.23
CA ASP A 79 4.54 -16.14 -6.67
C ASP A 79 3.07 -16.43 -7.02
N LEU A 80 2.41 -17.39 -6.32
CA LEU A 80 0.98 -17.65 -6.46
C LEU A 80 0.15 -16.45 -5.97
N MET A 81 0.52 -15.87 -4.83
CA MET A 81 -0.16 -14.65 -4.33
C MET A 81 0.00 -13.49 -5.32
N ALA A 82 1.18 -13.30 -5.93
CA ALA A 82 1.40 -12.27 -6.93
C ALA A 82 0.54 -12.45 -8.20
N ALA A 83 0.15 -13.69 -8.51
CA ALA A 83 -0.70 -14.01 -9.66
C ALA A 83 -2.21 -13.83 -9.39
N PHE A 84 -2.62 -13.60 -8.15
CA PHE A 84 -4.03 -13.42 -7.83
C PHE A 84 -4.59 -12.10 -8.39
N PRO A 85 -5.82 -12.12 -8.96
CA PRO A 85 -6.50 -10.92 -9.38
C PRO A 85 -6.66 -9.92 -8.21
N SER A 86 -6.37 -8.64 -8.46
CA SER A 86 -6.45 -7.57 -7.44
C SER A 86 -7.82 -7.46 -6.77
N ILE A 87 -8.90 -7.82 -7.48
CA ILE A 87 -10.26 -7.80 -6.94
C ILE A 87 -10.43 -8.76 -5.76
N LEU A 88 -9.72 -9.90 -5.75
CA LEU A 88 -9.78 -10.84 -4.62
C LEU A 88 -9.19 -10.22 -3.35
N TYR A 89 -8.10 -9.47 -3.47
CA TYR A 89 -7.54 -8.70 -2.36
C TYR A 89 -8.50 -7.63 -1.86
N GLY A 90 -9.18 -6.93 -2.79
CA GLY A 90 -10.19 -5.94 -2.45
C GLY A 90 -11.37 -6.54 -1.71
N LEU A 91 -11.92 -7.66 -2.17
CA LEU A 91 -13.01 -8.37 -1.51
C LEU A 91 -12.59 -8.90 -0.13
N TRP A 92 -11.41 -9.51 -0.03
CA TRP A 92 -10.88 -9.97 1.25
C TRP A 92 -10.67 -8.79 2.22
N GLY A 93 -10.14 -7.68 1.72
CA GLY A 93 -9.97 -6.45 2.48
C GLY A 93 -11.30 -5.92 3.02
N TYR A 94 -12.34 -5.92 2.20
CA TYR A 94 -13.66 -5.45 2.58
C TYR A 94 -14.31 -6.36 3.66
N PHE A 95 -14.28 -7.68 3.46
CA PHE A 95 -14.99 -8.60 4.36
C PHE A 95 -14.20 -8.98 5.62
N VAL A 96 -12.88 -8.98 5.57
CA VAL A 96 -12.03 -9.45 6.66
C VAL A 96 -11.23 -8.33 7.30
N LEU A 97 -10.48 -7.56 6.50
CA LEU A 97 -9.59 -6.54 7.06
C LEU A 97 -10.36 -5.34 7.61
N MET A 98 -11.41 -4.90 6.93
CA MET A 98 -12.18 -3.72 7.32
C MET A 98 -12.82 -3.86 8.72
N PRO A 99 -13.52 -4.94 9.08
CA PRO A 99 -14.03 -5.12 10.44
C PRO A 99 -12.94 -5.14 11.51
N MET A 100 -11.78 -5.76 11.21
CA MET A 100 -10.63 -5.77 12.11
C MET A 100 -10.02 -4.37 12.26
N ALA A 101 -9.85 -3.65 11.16
CA ALA A 101 -9.31 -2.30 11.17
C ALA A 101 -10.23 -1.32 11.90
N MET A 102 -11.54 -1.45 11.78
CA MET A 102 -12.51 -0.67 12.56
C MET A 102 -12.36 -0.89 14.06
N TYR A 103 -12.16 -2.13 14.50
CA TYR A 103 -11.92 -2.42 15.91
C TYR A 103 -10.66 -1.69 16.41
N TRP A 104 -9.56 -1.79 15.69
CA TRP A 104 -8.32 -1.11 16.02
C TRP A 104 -8.43 0.42 15.93
N ALA A 105 -9.14 0.94 14.94
CA ALA A 105 -9.34 2.37 14.79
C ALA A 105 -10.15 2.97 15.96
N LYS A 106 -11.20 2.29 16.42
CA LYS A 106 -11.95 2.66 17.61
C LYS A 106 -11.10 2.64 18.88
N LEU A 107 -10.24 1.63 19.00
CA LEU A 107 -9.31 1.51 20.13
C LEU A 107 -8.28 2.65 20.12
N LEU A 108 -7.70 2.96 18.96
CA LEU A 108 -6.75 4.06 18.79
C LEU A 108 -7.40 5.42 19.06
N HIS A 109 -8.61 5.66 18.55
CA HIS A 109 -9.35 6.88 18.85
C HIS A 109 -9.62 7.02 20.37
N LYS A 110 -10.00 5.93 21.04
CA LYS A 110 -10.24 5.94 22.49
C LYS A 110 -9.00 6.30 23.32
N TYR A 111 -7.82 5.81 22.93
CA TYR A 111 -6.58 5.98 23.71
C TYR A 111 -5.67 7.11 23.21
N LEU A 112 -5.74 7.44 21.92
CA LEU A 112 -4.87 8.40 21.25
C LEU A 112 -5.65 9.54 20.57
N GLY A 113 -6.95 9.69 20.84
CA GLY A 113 -7.81 10.74 20.27
C GLY A 113 -7.37 12.16 20.62
N TRP A 114 -6.46 12.34 21.58
CA TRP A 114 -5.82 13.62 21.87
C TRP A 114 -4.85 14.09 20.76
N ILE A 115 -4.42 13.18 19.87
CA ILE A 115 -3.59 13.52 18.71
C ILE A 115 -4.54 13.85 17.54
N PRO A 116 -4.43 15.03 16.89
CA PRO A 116 -5.33 15.44 15.81
C PRO A 116 -5.43 14.47 14.64
N PHE A 117 -4.41 13.63 14.44
CA PHE A 117 -4.39 12.59 13.40
C PHE A 117 -5.34 11.42 13.69
N PHE A 118 -5.62 11.14 14.97
CA PHE A 118 -6.51 10.08 15.44
C PHE A 118 -7.87 10.60 15.92
N ASP A 119 -8.07 11.93 15.89
CA ASP A 119 -9.34 12.58 16.22
C ASP A 119 -10.28 12.52 15.03
N VAL A 120 -10.99 11.41 14.91
CA VAL A 120 -12.03 11.25 13.89
C VAL A 120 -13.34 11.76 14.47
N LYS A 121 -13.77 12.96 14.03
CA LYS A 121 -15.00 13.64 14.49
C LYS A 121 -16.29 12.94 14.09
N GLU A 122 -16.21 12.03 13.12
CA GLU A 122 -17.34 11.25 12.59
C GLU A 122 -17.10 9.76 12.78
N PRO A 123 -18.16 8.96 13.15
CA PRO A 123 -17.99 7.53 13.45
C PRO A 123 -17.73 6.63 12.22
N PHE A 124 -17.43 7.20 11.05
CA PHE A 124 -17.23 6.46 9.80
C PHE A 124 -15.81 5.93 9.63
N PHE A 125 -15.39 5.06 10.54
CA PHE A 125 -14.09 4.36 10.41
C PHE A 125 -14.04 3.41 9.19
N GLU A 126 -15.20 3.07 8.62
CA GLU A 126 -15.34 2.11 7.53
C GLU A 126 -14.69 2.56 6.23
N ARG A 127 -14.78 3.85 5.91
CA ARG A 127 -14.27 4.44 4.66
C ARG A 127 -12.96 5.20 4.85
N SER A 128 -12.06 4.63 5.65
CA SER A 128 -10.78 5.26 5.94
C SER A 128 -9.76 5.02 4.82
N PRO A 129 -9.05 6.05 4.34
CA PRO A 129 -7.90 5.89 3.43
C PRO A 129 -6.81 4.99 4.01
N PHE A 130 -6.70 4.92 5.35
CA PHE A 130 -5.76 4.04 6.03
C PHE A 130 -6.08 2.56 5.78
N VAL A 131 -7.36 2.16 5.92
CA VAL A 131 -7.78 0.77 5.65
C VAL A 131 -7.56 0.42 4.20
N ALA A 132 -7.94 1.30 3.27
CA ALA A 132 -7.71 1.10 1.84
C ALA A 132 -6.21 0.98 1.53
N GLY A 133 -5.36 1.78 2.18
CA GLY A 133 -3.91 1.71 2.05
C GLY A 133 -3.32 0.40 2.56
N LEU A 134 -3.84 -0.18 3.65
CA LEU A 134 -3.44 -1.50 4.13
C LEU A 134 -3.82 -2.62 3.16
N VAL A 135 -5.02 -2.58 2.59
CA VAL A 135 -5.43 -3.54 1.54
C VAL A 135 -4.49 -3.46 0.35
N LEU A 136 -4.19 -2.24 -0.10
CA LEU A 136 -3.26 -2.01 -1.21
C LEU A 136 -1.84 -2.49 -0.85
N ALA A 137 -1.38 -2.28 0.39
CA ALA A 137 -0.09 -2.80 0.87
C ALA A 137 -0.02 -4.33 0.74
N ILE A 138 -1.04 -5.06 1.21
CA ILE A 138 -1.10 -6.52 1.09
C ILE A 138 -1.07 -6.98 -0.37
N MET A 139 -1.70 -6.24 -1.26
CA MET A 139 -1.72 -6.53 -2.69
C MET A 139 -0.33 -6.35 -3.33
N ILE A 140 0.41 -5.31 -2.97
CA ILE A 140 1.73 -5.03 -3.57
C ILE A 140 2.85 -5.88 -2.96
N ILE A 141 2.72 -6.35 -1.71
CA ILE A 141 3.75 -7.13 -1.02
C ILE A 141 4.24 -8.33 -1.84
N PRO A 142 3.41 -9.24 -2.34
CA PRO A 142 3.89 -10.40 -3.09
C PRO A 142 4.57 -10.01 -4.41
N ILE A 143 4.05 -9.00 -5.10
CA ILE A 143 4.61 -8.52 -6.38
C ILE A 143 6.00 -7.93 -6.16
N VAL A 144 6.13 -7.00 -5.22
CA VAL A 144 7.42 -6.35 -4.91
C VAL A 144 8.41 -7.36 -4.33
N THR A 145 7.95 -8.30 -3.52
CA THR A 145 8.78 -9.39 -2.98
C THR A 145 9.36 -10.25 -4.10
N SER A 146 8.55 -10.65 -5.08
CA SER A 146 8.99 -11.47 -6.20
C SER A 146 10.07 -10.76 -7.03
N VAL A 147 9.84 -9.50 -7.38
CA VAL A 147 10.80 -8.67 -8.12
C VAL A 147 12.09 -8.43 -7.31
N ALA A 148 11.97 -8.04 -6.05
CA ALA A 148 13.14 -7.80 -5.19
C ALA A 148 13.96 -9.07 -4.99
N ARG A 149 13.31 -10.23 -4.79
CA ARG A 149 13.97 -11.53 -4.70
C ARG A 149 14.76 -11.84 -5.97
N GLU A 150 14.19 -11.58 -7.14
CA GLU A 150 14.88 -11.80 -8.42
C GLU A 150 16.15 -10.95 -8.50
N ILE A 151 16.08 -9.68 -8.15
CA ILE A 151 17.24 -8.77 -8.12
C ILE A 151 18.31 -9.28 -7.14
N PHE A 152 17.93 -9.67 -5.92
CA PHE A 152 18.88 -10.20 -4.94
C PHE A 152 19.50 -11.53 -5.37
N SER A 153 18.79 -12.35 -6.14
CA SER A 153 19.32 -13.64 -6.64
C SER A 153 20.38 -13.47 -7.73
N GLN A 154 20.43 -12.31 -8.39
CA GLN A 154 21.42 -11.97 -9.40
C GLN A 154 22.75 -11.51 -8.82
N THR A 155 22.85 -11.37 -7.49
CA THR A 155 24.12 -10.98 -6.84
C THR A 155 25.20 -12.03 -7.11
N PRO A 156 26.37 -11.66 -7.70
CA PRO A 156 27.42 -12.60 -8.04
C PRO A 156 27.97 -13.32 -6.82
N LEU A 157 28.08 -14.65 -6.90
CA LEU A 157 28.57 -15.49 -5.81
C LEU A 157 29.99 -15.12 -5.37
N ASP A 158 30.84 -14.70 -6.29
CA ASP A 158 32.22 -14.28 -6.01
C ASP A 158 32.26 -13.08 -5.04
N ARG A 159 31.37 -12.13 -5.20
CA ARG A 159 31.26 -10.98 -4.29
C ARG A 159 30.79 -11.39 -2.89
N ILE A 160 29.84 -12.31 -2.83
CA ILE A 160 29.34 -12.87 -1.57
C ILE A 160 30.47 -13.61 -0.84
N GLN A 161 31.23 -14.45 -1.56
CA GLN A 161 32.37 -15.19 -1.02
C GLN A 161 33.50 -14.27 -0.57
N ALA A 162 33.83 -13.24 -1.35
CA ALA A 162 34.81 -12.23 -0.99
C ALA A 162 34.44 -11.50 0.30
N ALA A 163 33.17 -11.12 0.47
CA ALA A 163 32.71 -10.49 1.72
C ALA A 163 32.87 -11.43 2.93
N TYR A 164 32.55 -12.71 2.79
CA TYR A 164 32.76 -13.69 3.87
C TYR A 164 34.24 -13.94 4.16
N ALA A 165 35.09 -13.95 3.14
CA ALA A 165 36.55 -14.08 3.31
C ALA A 165 37.17 -12.92 4.11
N LEU A 166 36.57 -11.73 4.02
CA LEU A 166 36.92 -10.54 4.80
C LEU A 166 36.28 -10.53 6.20
N GLY A 167 35.60 -11.63 6.61
CA GLY A 167 34.99 -11.73 7.95
C GLY A 167 33.63 -11.06 8.08
N ALA A 168 32.96 -10.69 7.00
CA ALA A 168 31.64 -10.08 7.05
C ALA A 168 30.58 -11.04 7.63
N THR A 169 29.73 -10.53 8.52
CA THR A 169 28.49 -11.24 8.93
C THR A 169 27.50 -11.27 7.78
N ARG A 170 26.49 -12.17 7.83
CA ARG A 170 25.42 -12.22 6.82
C ARG A 170 24.77 -10.86 6.57
N TRP A 171 24.47 -10.14 7.63
CA TRP A 171 23.87 -8.81 7.55
C TRP A 171 24.78 -7.76 6.93
N SER A 172 26.07 -7.78 7.33
CA SER A 172 27.08 -6.90 6.76
C SER A 172 27.27 -7.17 5.25
N MET A 173 27.32 -8.43 4.86
CA MET A 173 27.39 -8.84 3.46
C MET A 173 26.20 -8.34 2.66
N ILE A 174 24.96 -8.53 3.15
CA ILE A 174 23.74 -8.04 2.49
C ILE A 174 23.81 -6.52 2.30
N LYS A 175 24.20 -5.77 3.33
CA LYS A 175 24.29 -4.30 3.28
C LYS A 175 25.31 -3.78 2.27
N THR A 176 26.37 -4.54 2.02
CA THR A 176 27.54 -4.06 1.24
C THR A 176 27.53 -4.59 -0.20
N VAL A 177 26.94 -5.76 -0.42
CA VAL A 177 27.07 -6.51 -1.68
C VAL A 177 25.74 -6.71 -2.41
N ALA A 178 24.64 -6.89 -1.68
CA ALA A 178 23.30 -7.07 -2.21
C ALA A 178 22.49 -5.78 -2.14
#